data_38845d4ad8377c6a5078c331ca84d94e
#
_entry.id   38845d4ad8377c6a5078c331ca84d94e
#
_cell.length_a   1.000
_cell.length_b   1.000
_cell.length_c   1.000
_cell.angle_alpha   90.00
_cell.angle_beta   90.00
_cell.angle_gamma   90.00
#
_symmetry.space_group_name_H-M   'P 1'
#
loop_
_entity.id
_entity.type
_entity.pdbx_description
1 polymer ?
#
loop_
_entity_poly.entity_id
_entity_poly.type
_entity_poly.pdbx_seq_one_letter_code
_entity_poly.pdbx_strand_id
1 'polypeptide(L)'
;MGGQFDLTLTDIPYGEVNRSSNGLRNLDKEDADILTFNLQDFLKKIYEVTKSTIIIFCGKEQMSEIHKFFSEKQKKGKGTVRQLVWKKTNPSPMNGQNIYLSGIENAVWFKKRGGTFNAHCKNTVFEYPCGRNKLHPTEKNHELLRELIRDNSNEGDIVFDPCCGSGAHCLVAKEENRNYIGVELKNQYYEIAKERLQ
;
A
#
# COMPACT_ATOMS: atom_id res chain seq x y z
N MET A 1 -12.98 -14.74 -16.37
CA MET A 1 -12.65 -15.34 -15.07
C MET A 1 -12.72 -14.22 -14.04
N GLY A 2 -13.56 -14.34 -13.03
CA GLY A 2 -13.64 -13.36 -11.94
C GLY A 2 -12.39 -13.47 -11.07
N GLY A 3 -11.87 -12.34 -10.56
CA GLY A 3 -10.76 -12.32 -9.61
C GLY A 3 -11.08 -13.12 -8.35
N GLN A 4 -10.04 -13.39 -7.55
CA GLN A 4 -10.16 -14.19 -6.31
C GLN A 4 -10.34 -13.28 -5.08
N PHE A 5 -9.75 -12.07 -5.10
CA PHE A 5 -9.69 -11.13 -3.98
C PHE A 5 -10.59 -9.93 -4.22
N ASP A 6 -11.27 -9.47 -3.20
CA ASP A 6 -12.20 -8.34 -3.31
C ASP A 6 -11.46 -7.00 -3.30
N LEU A 7 -10.46 -6.84 -2.43
CA LEU A 7 -9.58 -5.69 -2.34
C LEU A 7 -8.12 -6.14 -2.39
N THR A 8 -7.32 -5.55 -3.27
CA THR A 8 -5.85 -5.59 -3.13
C THR A 8 -5.38 -4.27 -2.53
N LEU A 9 -4.72 -4.34 -1.39
CA LEU A 9 -4.14 -3.19 -0.68
C LEU A 9 -2.69 -3.54 -0.34
N THR A 10 -1.74 -2.86 -0.94
CA THR A 10 -0.33 -3.23 -0.84
C THR A 10 0.61 -2.03 -0.85
N ASP A 11 1.77 -2.20 -0.25
CA ASP A 11 2.89 -1.26 -0.22
C ASP A 11 4.09 -1.90 -0.90
N ILE A 12 4.31 -1.59 -2.17
CA ILE A 12 5.41 -2.21 -2.94
C ILE A 12 6.76 -1.57 -2.57
N PRO A 13 7.89 -2.29 -2.68
CA PRO A 13 9.22 -1.71 -2.53
C PRO A 13 9.42 -0.51 -3.47
N TYR A 14 9.90 0.64 -2.94
CA TYR A 14 9.96 1.87 -3.71
C TYR A 14 11.15 1.96 -4.67
N GLY A 15 12.14 1.06 -4.54
CA GLY A 15 13.34 1.09 -5.38
C GLY A 15 14.25 2.30 -5.14
N GLU A 16 13.89 3.18 -4.23
CA GLU A 16 14.72 4.29 -3.80
C GLU A 16 15.77 3.79 -2.83
N VAL A 17 16.96 3.43 -3.34
CA VAL A 17 18.12 3.21 -2.50
C VAL A 17 18.46 4.55 -1.84
N ASN A 18 18.04 4.73 -0.60
CA ASN A 18 18.55 5.80 0.25
C ASN A 18 20.04 5.55 0.48
N ARG A 19 20.87 6.01 -0.44
CA ARG A 19 22.32 6.06 -0.29
C ARG A 19 22.63 6.90 0.94
N SER A 20 23.15 6.26 1.98
CA SER A 20 23.73 6.83 3.19
C SER A 20 22.83 7.77 4.01
N SER A 21 22.03 7.22 4.92
CA SER A 21 21.81 7.90 6.18
C SER A 21 23.01 7.63 7.09
N ASN A 22 23.89 8.60 7.27
CA ASN A 22 25.00 8.53 8.22
C ASN A 22 24.50 8.06 9.59
N GLY A 23 24.65 6.77 9.91
CA GLY A 23 24.84 6.21 11.24
C GLY A 23 23.73 6.35 12.30
N LEU A 24 22.59 6.99 12.08
CA LEU A 24 21.59 7.27 13.11
C LEU A 24 20.44 6.25 13.23
N ARG A 25 20.33 5.31 12.32
CA ARG A 25 19.43 4.14 12.44
C ARG A 25 20.09 2.96 11.73
N ASN A 26 20.65 2.04 12.52
CA ASN A 26 20.97 0.67 12.07
C ASN A 26 19.67 -0.12 11.85
N LEU A 27 18.89 0.28 10.85
CA LEU A 27 17.85 -0.55 10.29
C LEU A 27 18.38 -0.98 8.93
N ASP A 28 18.58 -2.27 8.74
CA ASP A 28 18.90 -2.89 7.45
C ASP A 28 17.77 -2.58 6.46
N LYS A 29 17.80 -1.36 5.91
CA LYS A 29 16.88 -0.92 4.88
C LYS A 29 17.28 -1.45 3.50
N GLU A 30 18.52 -1.89 3.36
CA GLU A 30 19.15 -2.15 2.07
C GLU A 30 18.40 -3.18 1.23
N ASP A 31 17.76 -4.14 1.88
CA ASP A 31 17.06 -5.21 1.19
C ASP A 31 15.52 -5.05 1.09
N ALA A 32 14.90 -4.23 1.92
CA ALA A 32 13.44 -4.09 1.93
C ALA A 32 12.88 -3.19 0.82
N ASP A 33 13.73 -2.30 0.27
CA ASP A 33 13.33 -1.30 -0.71
C ASP A 33 13.69 -1.67 -2.15
N ILE A 34 14.25 -2.87 -2.40
CA ILE A 34 14.60 -3.31 -3.76
C ILE A 34 13.41 -3.99 -4.42
N LEU A 35 12.95 -3.43 -5.53
CA LEU A 35 11.94 -4.07 -6.36
C LEU A 35 12.56 -5.31 -7.05
N THR A 36 12.20 -6.51 -6.61
CA THR A 36 12.74 -7.78 -7.10
C THR A 36 11.92 -8.40 -8.23
N PHE A 37 10.88 -7.72 -8.71
CA PHE A 37 9.97 -8.21 -9.74
C PHE A 37 9.71 -7.18 -10.83
N ASN A 38 9.28 -7.65 -12.01
CA ASN A 38 8.87 -6.77 -13.10
C ASN A 38 7.52 -6.11 -12.75
N LEU A 39 7.51 -4.76 -12.67
CA LEU A 39 6.33 -4.00 -12.25
C LEU A 39 5.13 -4.21 -13.20
N GLN A 40 5.36 -4.28 -14.52
CA GLN A 40 4.27 -4.47 -15.49
C GLN A 40 3.61 -5.84 -15.34
N ASP A 41 4.40 -6.89 -15.12
CA ASP A 41 3.85 -8.23 -14.92
C ASP A 41 3.14 -8.35 -13.58
N PHE A 42 3.67 -7.71 -12.52
CA PHE A 42 2.99 -7.58 -11.24
C PHE A 42 1.62 -6.90 -11.41
N LEU A 43 1.55 -5.75 -12.08
CA LEU A 43 0.29 -5.01 -12.30
C LEU A 43 -0.73 -5.84 -13.09
N LYS A 44 -0.30 -6.60 -14.09
CA LYS A 44 -1.18 -7.51 -14.84
C LYS A 44 -1.77 -8.57 -13.91
N LYS A 45 -0.93 -9.24 -13.10
CA LYS A 45 -1.37 -10.27 -12.14
C LYS A 45 -2.32 -9.73 -11.10
N ILE A 46 -1.98 -8.61 -10.46
CA ILE A 46 -2.85 -7.94 -9.49
C ILE A 46 -4.20 -7.58 -10.11
N TYR A 47 -4.19 -7.05 -11.33
CA TYR A 47 -5.43 -6.72 -12.04
C TYR A 47 -6.29 -7.97 -12.31
N GLU A 48 -5.68 -9.10 -12.69
CA GLU A 48 -6.39 -10.35 -12.95
C GLU A 48 -7.03 -10.95 -11.70
N VAL A 49 -6.29 -10.98 -10.58
CA VAL A 49 -6.73 -11.67 -9.35
C VAL A 49 -7.65 -10.84 -8.47
N THR A 50 -7.72 -9.53 -8.67
CA THR A 50 -8.58 -8.62 -7.88
C THR A 50 -9.95 -8.47 -8.54
N LYS A 51 -11.04 -8.63 -7.79
CA LYS A 51 -12.42 -8.45 -8.27
C LYS A 51 -12.82 -6.98 -8.33
N SER A 52 -12.56 -6.20 -7.28
CA SER A 52 -13.15 -4.88 -7.05
C SER A 52 -12.12 -3.76 -7.10
N THR A 53 -11.36 -3.55 -6.05
CA THR A 53 -10.50 -2.37 -5.90
C THR A 53 -9.04 -2.74 -5.69
N ILE A 54 -8.15 -1.96 -6.25
CA ILE A 54 -6.69 -2.10 -6.14
C ILE A 54 -6.14 -0.79 -5.61
N ILE A 55 -5.37 -0.84 -4.52
CA ILE A 55 -4.66 0.30 -3.92
C ILE A 55 -3.20 -0.09 -3.77
N ILE A 56 -2.31 0.64 -4.43
CA ILE A 56 -0.87 0.37 -4.40
C ILE A 56 -0.15 1.63 -3.91
N PHE A 57 0.39 1.58 -2.69
CA PHE A 57 1.37 2.55 -2.23
C PHE A 57 2.67 2.36 -2.99
N CYS A 58 3.27 3.45 -3.45
CA CYS A 58 4.43 3.42 -4.32
C CYS A 58 5.30 4.66 -4.18
N GLY A 59 6.55 4.53 -4.56
CA GLY A 59 7.47 5.66 -4.67
C GLY A 59 7.10 6.59 -5.85
N LYS A 60 7.64 7.80 -5.82
CA LYS A 60 7.38 8.83 -6.86
C LYS A 60 7.76 8.37 -8.27
N GLU A 61 8.83 7.58 -8.40
CA GLU A 61 9.31 7.08 -9.69
C GLU A 61 8.34 6.04 -10.30
N GLN A 62 7.73 5.21 -9.45
CA GLN A 62 6.82 4.14 -9.87
C GLN A 62 5.40 4.65 -10.17
N MET A 63 5.01 5.75 -9.53
CA MET A 63 3.65 6.27 -9.59
C MET A 63 3.17 6.52 -11.02
N SER A 64 4.00 7.12 -11.86
CA SER A 64 3.67 7.44 -13.25
C SER A 64 3.36 6.17 -14.05
N GLU A 65 4.15 5.12 -13.87
CA GLU A 65 3.98 3.85 -14.56
C GLU A 65 2.69 3.12 -14.12
N ILE A 66 2.48 3.04 -12.81
CA ILE A 66 1.28 2.39 -12.23
C ILE A 66 0.02 3.13 -12.67
N HIS A 67 0.03 4.46 -12.56
CA HIS A 67 -1.11 5.29 -12.97
C HIS A 67 -1.41 5.15 -14.47
N LYS A 68 -0.37 5.11 -15.32
CA LYS A 68 -0.51 4.90 -16.77
C LYS A 68 -1.16 3.54 -17.07
N PHE A 69 -0.72 2.46 -16.42
CA PHE A 69 -1.31 1.14 -16.59
C PHE A 69 -2.82 1.13 -16.32
N PHE A 70 -3.26 1.72 -15.22
CA PHE A 70 -4.67 1.78 -14.86
C PHE A 70 -5.45 2.81 -15.69
N SER A 71 -4.83 3.89 -16.16
CA SER A 71 -5.43 4.82 -17.09
C SER A 71 -5.82 4.16 -18.42
N GLU A 72 -5.01 3.22 -18.91
CA GLU A 72 -5.37 2.45 -20.11
C GLU A 72 -6.58 1.52 -19.85
N LYS A 73 -6.73 0.98 -18.63
CA LYS A 73 -7.95 0.24 -18.26
C LYS A 73 -9.16 1.16 -18.17
N GLN A 74 -9.01 2.37 -17.63
CA GLN A 74 -10.07 3.38 -17.55
C GLN A 74 -10.54 3.80 -18.96
N LYS A 75 -9.63 4.09 -19.88
CA LYS A 75 -9.96 4.40 -21.29
C LYS A 75 -10.80 3.31 -21.95
N LYS A 76 -10.59 2.05 -21.56
CA LYS A 76 -11.36 0.89 -22.03
C LYS A 76 -12.68 0.68 -21.25
N GLY A 77 -13.09 1.60 -20.41
CA GLY A 77 -14.31 1.50 -19.59
C GLY A 77 -14.29 0.42 -18.51
N LYS A 78 -13.10 -0.05 -18.11
CA LYS A 78 -12.95 -1.16 -17.14
C LYS A 78 -12.96 -0.70 -15.68
N GLY A 79 -12.93 0.60 -15.42
CA GLY A 79 -12.91 1.16 -14.07
C GLY A 79 -12.50 2.62 -14.05
N THR A 80 -12.13 3.10 -12.85
CA THR A 80 -11.69 4.49 -12.60
C THR A 80 -10.40 4.48 -11.82
N VAL A 81 -9.42 5.29 -12.25
CA VAL A 81 -8.14 5.50 -11.55
C VAL A 81 -8.10 6.85 -10.84
N ARG A 82 -7.49 6.90 -9.66
CA ARG A 82 -7.17 8.13 -8.91
C ARG A 82 -5.81 8.00 -8.25
N GLN A 83 -5.17 9.14 -8.03
CA GLN A 83 -4.06 9.26 -7.09
C GLN A 83 -4.65 9.47 -5.70
N LEU A 84 -4.11 8.75 -4.71
CA LEU A 84 -4.32 9.03 -3.30
C LEU A 84 -3.04 9.59 -2.71
N VAL A 85 -3.18 10.50 -1.74
CA VAL A 85 -2.05 11.11 -1.03
C VAL A 85 -2.26 10.94 0.46
N TRP A 86 -1.31 10.31 1.13
CA TRP A 86 -1.23 10.36 2.58
C TRP A 86 -0.35 11.56 2.98
N LYS A 87 -0.95 12.59 3.54
CA LYS A 87 -0.28 13.74 4.14
C LYS A 87 0.05 13.40 5.60
N LYS A 88 1.34 13.36 5.91
CA LYS A 88 1.84 13.08 7.25
C LYS A 88 1.66 14.31 8.12
N THR A 89 0.94 14.20 9.23
CA THR A 89 0.75 15.33 10.17
C THR A 89 1.99 15.57 11.04
N ASN A 90 2.92 14.60 11.11
CA ASN A 90 4.17 14.66 11.85
C ASN A 90 5.36 14.14 11.01
N PRO A 91 5.69 14.79 9.87
CA PRO A 91 6.81 14.34 9.04
C PRO A 91 8.12 14.34 9.82
N SER A 92 9.05 13.44 9.46
CA SER A 92 10.35 13.36 10.09
C SER A 92 11.11 14.69 9.89
N PRO A 93 11.64 15.32 10.95
CA PRO A 93 12.38 16.58 10.85
C PRO A 93 13.80 16.42 10.29
N MET A 94 14.19 15.22 9.87
CA MET A 94 15.54 14.93 9.43
C MET A 94 15.97 15.84 8.28
N ASN A 95 17.09 16.54 8.47
CA ASN A 95 17.66 17.48 7.52
C ASN A 95 16.73 18.65 7.11
N GLY A 96 15.71 18.97 7.91
CA GLY A 96 14.72 20.02 7.63
C GLY A 96 15.28 21.44 7.57
N GLN A 97 16.53 21.64 7.99
CA GLN A 97 17.23 22.92 7.84
C GLN A 97 17.73 23.16 6.41
N ASN A 98 17.90 22.09 5.60
CA ASN A 98 18.51 22.18 4.29
C ASN A 98 17.57 21.77 3.15
N ILE A 99 16.53 20.96 3.44
CA ILE A 99 15.58 20.47 2.44
C ILE A 99 14.15 20.49 2.99
N TYR A 100 13.16 20.47 2.09
CA TYR A 100 11.77 20.28 2.48
C TYR A 100 11.57 18.89 3.09
N LEU A 101 10.74 18.80 4.14
CA LEU A 101 10.39 17.53 4.78
C LEU A 101 9.56 16.65 3.84
N SER A 102 9.83 15.34 3.85
CA SER A 102 9.03 14.36 3.13
C SER A 102 7.68 14.15 3.84
N GLY A 103 6.75 15.06 3.58
CA GLY A 103 5.45 15.14 4.24
C GLY A 103 4.35 14.33 3.59
N ILE A 104 4.59 13.65 2.46
CA ILE A 104 3.57 12.89 1.75
C ILE A 104 4.06 11.50 1.35
N GLU A 105 3.10 10.58 1.24
CA GLU A 105 3.25 9.32 0.49
C GLU A 105 2.12 9.20 -0.52
N ASN A 106 2.39 8.51 -1.63
CA ASN A 106 1.45 8.37 -2.73
C ASN A 106 0.95 6.94 -2.84
N ALA A 107 -0.31 6.80 -3.26
CA ALA A 107 -0.84 5.54 -3.74
C ALA A 107 -1.63 5.74 -5.03
N VAL A 108 -1.71 4.69 -5.83
CA VAL A 108 -2.63 4.63 -6.97
C VAL A 108 -3.81 3.76 -6.57
N TRP A 109 -4.99 4.32 -6.66
CA TRP A 109 -6.26 3.65 -6.46
C TRP A 109 -6.93 3.38 -7.80
N PHE A 110 -7.36 2.16 -8.02
CA PHE A 110 -8.14 1.78 -9.19
C PHE A 110 -9.34 0.94 -8.76
N LYS A 111 -10.53 1.43 -9.04
CA LYS A 111 -11.77 0.68 -8.83
C LYS A 111 -12.27 0.13 -10.16
N LYS A 112 -12.42 -1.19 -10.25
CA LYS A 112 -13.05 -1.83 -11.39
C LYS A 112 -14.52 -1.41 -11.52
N ARG A 113 -15.05 -1.47 -12.72
CA ARG A 113 -16.47 -1.18 -12.98
C ARG A 113 -17.35 -2.14 -12.15
N GLY A 114 -18.28 -1.58 -11.38
CA GLY A 114 -19.13 -2.37 -10.46
C GLY A 114 -18.47 -2.75 -9.15
N GLY A 115 -17.21 -2.36 -8.91
CA GLY A 115 -16.52 -2.63 -7.65
C GLY A 115 -17.08 -1.83 -6.46
N THR A 116 -16.82 -2.31 -5.26
CA THR A 116 -17.27 -1.74 -3.99
C THR A 116 -16.63 -0.36 -3.74
N PHE A 117 -17.43 0.60 -3.30
CA PHE A 117 -16.98 1.88 -2.76
C PHE A 117 -18.05 2.39 -1.78
N ASN A 118 -17.74 2.37 -0.49
CA ASN A 118 -18.67 2.68 0.60
C ASN A 118 -18.60 4.13 1.06
N ALA A 119 -17.58 4.88 0.61
CA ALA A 119 -17.45 6.29 0.96
C ALA A 119 -18.34 7.19 0.08
N HIS A 120 -18.71 8.37 0.60
CA HIS A 120 -19.48 9.36 -0.13
C HIS A 120 -18.74 10.70 -0.13
N CYS A 121 -18.53 11.29 -1.31
CA CYS A 121 -17.89 12.60 -1.51
C CYS A 121 -16.54 12.76 -0.77
N LYS A 122 -15.76 11.70 -0.69
CA LYS A 122 -14.50 11.67 0.05
C LYS A 122 -13.34 12.22 -0.78
N ASN A 123 -12.47 12.97 -0.12
CA ASN A 123 -11.25 13.51 -0.72
C ASN A 123 -10.22 12.38 -0.95
N THR A 124 -9.30 12.60 -1.88
CA THR A 124 -8.16 11.71 -2.15
C THR A 124 -6.93 12.01 -1.29
N VAL A 125 -7.01 12.98 -0.39
CA VAL A 125 -5.96 13.35 0.57
C VAL A 125 -6.38 12.88 1.96
N PHE A 126 -5.54 12.05 2.56
CA PHE A 126 -5.71 11.48 3.90
C PHE A 126 -4.68 12.09 4.84
N GLU A 127 -5.10 12.59 5.99
CA GLU A 127 -4.22 13.24 6.96
C GLU A 127 -4.08 12.37 8.22
N TYR A 128 -2.95 11.69 8.33
CA TYR A 128 -2.64 10.81 9.47
C TYR A 128 -1.18 10.97 9.90
N PRO A 129 -0.88 10.78 11.20
CA PRO A 129 0.51 10.79 11.66
C PRO A 129 1.27 9.55 11.20
N CYS A 130 2.59 9.67 11.08
CA CYS A 130 3.45 8.49 11.04
C CYS A 130 3.37 7.74 12.38
N GLY A 131 3.19 6.42 12.36
CA GLY A 131 3.26 5.60 13.56
C GLY A 131 4.63 5.70 14.25
N ARG A 132 4.64 5.61 15.58
CA ARG A 132 5.88 5.66 16.39
C ARG A 132 6.42 4.26 16.71
N ASN A 133 5.55 3.31 16.97
CA ASN A 133 5.90 1.92 17.32
C ASN A 133 5.65 1.03 16.08
N LYS A 134 6.68 0.89 15.26
CA LYS A 134 6.60 0.10 14.04
C LYS A 134 7.40 -1.18 14.19
N LEU A 135 6.80 -2.29 13.83
CA LEU A 135 7.51 -3.58 13.66
C LEU A 135 8.26 -3.64 12.33
N HIS A 136 7.88 -2.78 11.38
CA HIS A 136 8.56 -2.59 10.12
C HIS A 136 8.85 -1.10 9.88
N PRO A 137 10.04 -0.73 9.33
CA PRO A 137 10.45 0.67 9.17
C PRO A 137 9.48 1.54 8.35
N THR A 138 8.81 0.94 7.37
CA THR A 138 7.90 1.60 6.43
C THR A 138 6.43 1.34 6.72
N GLU A 139 6.11 0.76 7.89
CA GLU A 139 4.73 0.42 8.26
C GLU A 139 3.79 1.62 8.15
N LYS A 140 2.67 1.42 7.47
CA LYS A 140 1.64 2.46 7.29
C LYS A 140 0.85 2.70 8.58
N ASN A 141 0.26 3.88 8.69
CA ASN A 141 -0.63 4.20 9.81
C ASN A 141 -1.87 3.29 9.77
N HIS A 142 -2.21 2.67 10.90
CA HIS A 142 -3.32 1.71 10.97
C HIS A 142 -4.68 2.37 10.75
N GLU A 143 -4.90 3.60 11.20
CA GLU A 143 -6.16 4.30 10.98
C GLU A 143 -6.36 4.66 9.50
N LEU A 144 -5.29 5.03 8.80
CA LEU A 144 -5.31 5.18 7.34
C LEU A 144 -5.71 3.87 6.65
N LEU A 145 -5.09 2.75 7.06
CA LEU A 145 -5.40 1.44 6.48
C LEU A 145 -6.85 1.03 6.75
N ARG A 146 -7.34 1.25 7.97
CA ARG A 146 -8.71 1.00 8.39
C ARG A 146 -9.71 1.75 7.53
N GLU A 147 -9.47 3.03 7.33
CA GLU A 147 -10.29 3.87 6.48
C GLU A 147 -10.31 3.36 5.03
N LEU A 148 -9.15 3.04 4.45
CA LEU A 148 -9.06 2.51 3.09
C LEU A 148 -9.77 1.16 2.94
N ILE A 149 -9.66 0.26 3.92
CA ILE A 149 -10.32 -1.04 3.91
C ILE A 149 -11.84 -0.89 3.98
N ARG A 150 -12.35 -0.07 4.91
CA ARG A 150 -13.80 0.19 5.06
C ARG A 150 -14.40 0.81 3.81
N ASP A 151 -13.70 1.76 3.20
CA ASP A 151 -14.17 2.45 2.00
C ASP A 151 -14.26 1.52 0.78
N ASN A 152 -13.44 0.47 0.71
CA ASN A 152 -13.24 -0.31 -0.52
C ASN A 152 -13.57 -1.80 -0.39
N SER A 153 -14.13 -2.22 0.75
CA SER A 153 -14.55 -3.60 0.99
C SER A 153 -15.72 -3.68 1.98
N ASN A 154 -16.38 -4.83 2.02
CA ASN A 154 -17.40 -5.16 3.01
C ASN A 154 -16.87 -6.20 4.00
N GLU A 155 -17.55 -6.37 5.15
CA GLU A 155 -17.24 -7.46 6.07
C GLU A 155 -17.35 -8.82 5.36
N GLY A 156 -16.41 -9.71 5.65
CA GLY A 156 -16.27 -11.01 4.98
C GLY A 156 -15.55 -11.01 3.66
N ASP A 157 -15.31 -9.84 3.02
CA ASP A 157 -14.50 -9.72 1.81
C ASP A 157 -13.05 -10.13 2.06
N ILE A 158 -12.33 -10.53 1.01
CA ILE A 158 -10.92 -10.93 1.08
C ILE A 158 -10.02 -9.76 0.68
N VAL A 159 -9.22 -9.29 1.63
CA VAL A 159 -8.14 -8.31 1.42
C VAL A 159 -6.84 -9.05 1.09
N PHE A 160 -6.22 -8.71 -0.03
CA PHE A 160 -4.98 -9.29 -0.49
C PHE A 160 -3.82 -8.29 -0.43
N ASP A 161 -2.74 -8.68 0.24
CA ASP A 161 -1.48 -7.92 0.24
C ASP A 161 -0.33 -8.79 -0.28
N PRO A 162 0.09 -8.62 -1.54
CA PRO A 162 1.19 -9.38 -2.15
C PRO A 162 2.59 -8.98 -1.65
N CYS A 163 2.72 -7.94 -0.83
CA CYS A 163 3.99 -7.47 -0.26
C CYS A 163 3.78 -7.11 1.22
N CYS A 164 3.29 -8.09 2.03
CA CYS A 164 2.69 -7.77 3.33
C CYS A 164 3.69 -7.37 4.43
N GLY A 165 4.98 -7.55 4.22
CA GLY A 165 6.00 -7.21 5.22
C GLY A 165 5.69 -7.81 6.58
N SER A 166 5.59 -6.97 7.61
CA SER A 166 5.20 -7.37 8.98
C SER A 166 3.68 -7.59 9.17
N GLY A 167 2.88 -7.63 8.10
CA GLY A 167 1.46 -7.98 8.14
C GLY A 167 0.51 -6.87 8.60
N ALA A 168 0.88 -5.60 8.54
CA ALA A 168 0.04 -4.50 9.02
C ALA A 168 -1.32 -4.42 8.29
N HIS A 169 -1.33 -4.54 6.96
CA HIS A 169 -2.58 -4.54 6.19
C HIS A 169 -3.47 -5.74 6.53
N CYS A 170 -2.87 -6.92 6.70
CA CYS A 170 -3.58 -8.14 7.09
C CYS A 170 -4.17 -8.02 8.49
N LEU A 171 -3.43 -7.44 9.45
CA LEU A 171 -3.91 -7.21 10.81
C LEU A 171 -5.13 -6.30 10.81
N VAL A 172 -5.04 -5.15 10.14
CA VAL A 172 -6.16 -4.20 10.07
C VAL A 172 -7.36 -4.82 9.34
N ALA A 173 -7.14 -5.63 8.30
CA ALA A 173 -8.21 -6.37 7.64
C ALA A 173 -8.91 -7.33 8.61
N LYS A 174 -8.15 -8.09 9.43
CA LYS A 174 -8.67 -8.97 10.48
C LYS A 174 -9.50 -8.19 11.52
N GLU A 175 -8.97 -7.07 12.03
CA GLU A 175 -9.65 -6.19 12.99
C GLU A 175 -10.96 -5.63 12.45
N GLU A 176 -11.05 -5.44 11.14
CA GLU A 176 -12.23 -4.93 10.44
C GLU A 176 -13.19 -6.03 9.95
N ASN A 177 -13.07 -7.26 10.45
CA ASN A 177 -13.89 -8.41 10.05
C ASN A 177 -13.78 -8.77 8.55
N ARG A 178 -12.62 -8.51 7.92
CA ARG A 178 -12.31 -9.00 6.58
C ARG A 178 -11.44 -10.24 6.68
N ASN A 179 -11.58 -11.13 5.72
CA ASN A 179 -10.60 -12.17 5.48
C ASN A 179 -9.36 -11.53 4.85
N TYR A 180 -8.20 -12.16 5.01
CA TYR A 180 -6.96 -11.63 4.45
C TYR A 180 -6.06 -12.73 3.91
N ILE A 181 -5.26 -12.37 2.91
CA ILE A 181 -4.14 -13.17 2.41
C ILE A 181 -2.96 -12.22 2.24
N GLY A 182 -1.86 -12.52 2.95
CA GLY A 182 -0.58 -11.82 2.81
C GLY A 182 0.47 -12.73 2.17
N VAL A 183 1.32 -12.14 1.34
CA VAL A 183 2.51 -12.81 0.79
C VAL A 183 3.74 -12.01 1.17
N GLU A 184 4.74 -12.70 1.69
CA GLU A 184 6.03 -12.09 2.05
C GLU A 184 7.17 -13.01 1.59
N LEU A 185 8.15 -12.43 0.92
CA LEU A 185 9.30 -13.14 0.38
C LEU A 185 10.37 -13.43 1.44
N LYS A 186 10.54 -12.47 2.39
CA LYS A 186 11.59 -12.56 3.41
C LYS A 186 11.08 -13.29 4.65
N ASN A 187 11.70 -14.42 4.97
CA ASN A 187 11.30 -15.25 6.09
C ASN A 187 11.25 -14.47 7.43
N GLN A 188 12.15 -13.54 7.64
CA GLN A 188 12.16 -12.70 8.84
C GLN A 188 10.87 -11.92 9.03
N TYR A 189 10.38 -11.23 7.98
CA TYR A 189 9.13 -10.49 8.04
C TYR A 189 7.91 -11.41 8.04
N TYR A 190 8.00 -12.54 7.35
CA TYR A 190 6.95 -13.56 7.39
C TYR A 190 6.69 -14.07 8.82
N GLU A 191 7.74 -14.40 9.59
CA GLU A 191 7.58 -14.85 10.98
C GLU A 191 6.99 -13.74 11.88
N ILE A 192 7.41 -12.49 11.70
CA ILE A 192 6.82 -11.34 12.40
C ILE A 192 5.32 -11.21 12.06
N ALA A 193 4.96 -11.30 10.78
CA ALA A 193 3.57 -11.21 10.34
C ALA A 193 2.74 -12.37 10.90
N LYS A 194 3.27 -13.58 10.90
CA LYS A 194 2.61 -14.77 11.42
C LYS A 194 2.34 -14.66 12.93
N GLU A 195 3.33 -14.23 13.73
CA GLU A 195 3.16 -13.99 15.15
C GLU A 195 2.10 -12.92 15.44
N ARG A 196 2.14 -11.84 14.65
CA ARG A 196 1.20 -10.71 14.78
C ARG A 196 -0.26 -11.09 14.47
N LEU A 197 -0.46 -12.06 13.59
CA LEU A 197 -1.77 -12.45 13.09
C LEU A 197 -2.40 -13.64 13.85
N GLN A 198 -1.69 -14.23 14.80
CA GLN A 198 -2.25 -15.22 15.71
C GLN A 198 -3.27 -14.57 16.65
#